data_51f4352ea5a61e376cdb51e6689fe416
#
_entry.id   51f4352ea5a61e376cdb51e6689fe416
#
_cell.length_a   1.000
_cell.length_b   1.000
_cell.length_c   1.000
_cell.angle_alpha   90.00
_cell.angle_beta   90.00
_cell.angle_gamma   90.00
#
_symmetry.space_group_name_H-M   'P 1'
#
loop_
_entity.id
_entity.type
_entity.pdbx_description
1 polymer ?
#
loop_
_entity_poly.entity_id
_entity_poly.type
_entity_poly.pdbx_seq_one_letter_code
_entity_poly.pdbx_strand_id
1 'polypeptide(L)'
;MKKQTVHQIVWYMLIFSILGLIVETIYGYATTGILESRKGLILGPFCPIYGVGAVIILLLLDRFKGHKVRLFIYGAILGSFIEYILSFMLEAMYGSRFWSYSNFMNINGRICLLYSTFWGVLSIVLIEYVKKYIDKFVDKIKGKARIITDIALIIFFSVDILLTVWGISVYKARAKDVYNDVKVFEEKNIIQKAGDAIFTDDIMSKIFPNLRLVDESGNEIWIKDIINK
;
A
#
# COMPACT_ATOMS: atom_id res chain seq x y z
N MET A 1 -14.03 25.46 -6.71
CA MET A 1 -13.00 24.47 -6.36
C MET A 1 -11.71 24.84 -7.06
N LYS A 2 -10.59 24.97 -6.33
CA LYS A 2 -9.28 25.15 -6.93
C LYS A 2 -8.80 23.76 -7.44
N LYS A 3 -8.57 23.63 -8.74
CA LYS A 3 -8.11 22.38 -9.34
C LYS A 3 -6.73 22.05 -8.77
N GLN A 4 -6.54 20.81 -8.30
CA GLN A 4 -5.27 20.35 -7.73
C GLN A 4 -4.21 20.27 -8.85
N THR A 5 -3.01 20.72 -8.56
CA THR A 5 -1.90 20.67 -9.51
C THR A 5 -1.19 19.31 -9.41
N VAL A 6 -0.48 18.91 -10.49
CA VAL A 6 0.38 17.71 -10.47
C VAL A 6 1.35 17.74 -9.28
N HIS A 7 1.95 18.90 -9.00
CA HIS A 7 2.80 19.12 -7.83
C HIS A 7 2.14 18.70 -6.51
N GLN A 8 0.91 19.17 -6.26
CA GLN A 8 0.16 18.80 -5.05
C GLN A 8 -0.12 17.31 -5.01
N ILE A 9 -0.50 16.69 -6.15
CA ILE A 9 -0.78 15.24 -6.21
C ILE A 9 0.46 14.42 -5.86
N VAL A 10 1.62 14.74 -6.42
CA VAL A 10 2.88 14.04 -6.12
C VAL A 10 3.25 14.14 -4.65
N TRP A 11 3.13 15.32 -4.07
CA TRP A 11 3.43 15.54 -2.65
C TRP A 11 2.40 14.92 -1.72
N TYR A 12 1.12 14.93 -2.08
CA TYR A 12 0.09 14.19 -1.33
C TYR A 12 0.38 12.70 -1.34
N MET A 13 0.72 12.13 -2.50
CA MET A 13 1.10 10.71 -2.60
C MET A 13 2.24 10.37 -1.63
N LEU A 14 3.31 11.17 -1.60
CA LEU A 14 4.44 11.00 -0.70
C LEU A 14 4.00 11.11 0.78
N ILE A 15 3.42 12.25 1.16
CA ILE A 15 3.14 12.57 2.56
C ILE A 15 2.11 11.61 3.14
N PHE A 16 1.03 11.32 2.42
CA PHE A 16 -0.01 10.44 2.91
C PHE A 16 0.38 8.97 2.90
N SER A 17 1.31 8.55 2.03
CA SER A 17 1.90 7.20 2.12
C SER A 17 2.72 7.03 3.39
N ILE A 18 3.42 8.07 3.84
CA ILE A 18 4.17 8.05 5.11
C ILE A 18 3.21 8.14 6.32
N LEU A 19 2.28 9.08 6.31
CA LEU A 19 1.32 9.24 7.41
C LEU A 19 0.45 7.98 7.55
N GLY A 20 0.03 7.39 6.45
CA GLY A 20 -0.72 6.14 6.45
C GLY A 20 0.08 4.98 7.04
N LEU A 21 1.37 4.86 6.70
CA LEU A 21 2.24 3.87 7.32
C LEU A 21 2.33 4.05 8.84
N ILE A 22 2.45 5.30 9.32
CA ILE A 22 2.50 5.60 10.76
C ILE A 22 1.20 5.16 11.43
N VAL A 23 0.04 5.54 10.87
CA VAL A 23 -1.28 5.16 11.39
C VAL A 23 -1.43 3.64 11.43
N GLU A 24 -1.08 2.95 10.34
CA GLU A 24 -1.17 1.49 10.22
C GLU A 24 -0.24 0.78 11.21
N THR A 25 0.97 1.30 11.41
CA THR A 25 1.93 0.73 12.35
C THR A 25 1.45 0.89 13.80
N ILE A 26 0.95 2.08 14.17
CA ILE A 26 0.40 2.34 15.52
C ILE A 26 -0.82 1.45 15.76
N TYR A 27 -1.74 1.38 14.80
CA TYR A 27 -2.94 0.56 14.91
C TYR A 27 -2.58 -0.94 15.03
N GLY A 28 -1.69 -1.41 14.16
CA GLY A 28 -1.22 -2.79 14.19
C GLY A 28 -0.60 -3.16 15.53
N TYR A 29 0.29 -2.31 16.05
CA TYR A 29 0.89 -2.52 17.38
C TYR A 29 -0.14 -2.50 18.50
N ALA A 30 -1.07 -1.56 18.48
CA ALA A 30 -2.12 -1.44 19.50
C ALA A 30 -3.06 -2.66 19.53
N THR A 31 -3.28 -3.31 18.40
CA THR A 31 -4.21 -4.45 18.27
C THR A 31 -3.56 -5.81 18.45
N THR A 32 -2.28 -5.95 18.08
CA THR A 32 -1.57 -7.25 18.11
C THR A 32 -0.48 -7.33 19.16
N GLY A 33 -0.02 -6.19 19.70
CA GLY A 33 1.15 -6.11 20.58
C GLY A 33 2.49 -6.35 19.86
N ILE A 34 2.49 -6.56 18.55
CA ILE A 34 3.67 -6.90 17.74
C ILE A 34 4.00 -5.73 16.80
N LEU A 35 5.24 -5.27 16.85
CA LEU A 35 5.72 -4.25 15.93
C LEU A 35 6.23 -4.93 14.65
N GLU A 36 5.40 -4.93 13.61
CA GLU A 36 5.72 -5.46 12.29
C GLU A 36 5.70 -4.37 11.22
N SER A 37 6.44 -4.59 10.12
CA SER A 37 6.41 -3.70 8.97
C SER A 37 5.01 -3.71 8.32
N ARG A 38 4.50 -2.52 8.04
CA ARG A 38 3.26 -2.27 7.29
C ARG A 38 3.54 -1.58 5.95
N LYS A 39 4.77 -1.71 5.47
CA LYS A 39 5.18 -1.13 4.19
C LYS A 39 4.46 -1.81 3.02
N GLY A 40 4.21 -1.02 1.98
CA GLY A 40 3.75 -1.52 0.69
C GLY A 40 4.81 -1.42 -0.42
N LEU A 41 5.96 -0.77 -0.14
CA LEU A 41 7.10 -0.65 -1.04
C LEU A 41 8.40 -1.07 -0.35
N ILE A 42 9.39 -1.50 -1.13
CA ILE A 42 10.68 -1.97 -0.61
C ILE A 42 11.50 -0.81 -0.07
N LEU A 43 11.62 0.28 -0.86
CA LEU A 43 12.38 1.44 -0.44
C LEU A 43 11.53 2.39 0.40
N GLY A 44 12.14 2.98 1.43
CA GLY A 44 11.51 3.98 2.26
C GLY A 44 10.29 3.53 3.09
N PRO A 45 9.70 4.46 3.84
CA PRO A 45 8.59 4.20 4.75
C PRO A 45 7.24 4.52 4.09
N PHE A 46 6.84 3.74 3.08
CA PHE A 46 5.63 4.04 2.32
C PHE A 46 4.58 2.95 2.41
N CYS A 47 3.32 3.35 2.62
CA CYS A 47 2.13 2.54 2.42
C CYS A 47 1.26 3.18 1.32
N PRO A 48 1.46 2.80 0.04
CA PRO A 48 0.89 3.50 -1.12
C PRO A 48 -0.63 3.57 -1.16
N ILE A 49 -1.33 2.60 -0.57
CA ILE A 49 -2.79 2.60 -0.52
C ILE A 49 -3.33 3.87 0.15
N TYR A 50 -2.65 4.36 1.21
CA TYR A 50 -3.05 5.60 1.88
C TYR A 50 -2.73 6.83 1.02
N GLY A 51 -1.61 6.82 0.29
CA GLY A 51 -1.28 7.89 -0.65
C GLY A 51 -2.30 7.99 -1.79
N VAL A 52 -2.57 6.86 -2.45
CA VAL A 52 -3.58 6.78 -3.52
C VAL A 52 -4.96 7.13 -3.00
N GLY A 53 -5.37 6.55 -1.86
CA GLY A 53 -6.66 6.82 -1.23
C GLY A 53 -6.83 8.31 -0.91
N ALA A 54 -5.83 8.93 -0.28
CA ALA A 54 -5.87 10.35 0.06
C ALA A 54 -5.96 11.24 -1.18
N VAL A 55 -5.19 10.96 -2.23
CA VAL A 55 -5.26 11.72 -3.49
C VAL A 55 -6.66 11.64 -4.09
N ILE A 56 -7.24 10.45 -4.19
CA ILE A 56 -8.59 10.25 -4.78
C ILE A 56 -9.66 10.93 -3.90
N ILE A 57 -9.57 10.77 -2.58
CA ILE A 57 -10.47 11.45 -1.63
C ILE A 57 -10.40 12.97 -1.80
N LEU A 58 -9.21 13.54 -1.87
CA LEU A 58 -9.02 14.98 -2.06
C LEU A 58 -9.55 15.47 -3.42
N LEU A 59 -9.34 14.71 -4.48
CA LEU A 59 -9.84 15.06 -5.81
C LEU A 59 -11.37 15.06 -5.90
N LEU A 60 -12.02 14.08 -5.25
CA LEU A 60 -13.45 13.86 -5.40
C LEU A 60 -14.30 14.47 -4.27
N LEU A 61 -13.78 14.49 -3.03
CA LEU A 61 -14.55 14.84 -1.85
C LEU A 61 -14.23 16.23 -1.27
N ASP A 62 -13.18 16.93 -1.70
CA ASP A 62 -12.84 18.28 -1.21
C ASP A 62 -13.99 19.28 -1.37
N ARG A 63 -14.86 19.05 -2.33
CA ARG A 63 -16.11 19.83 -2.54
C ARG A 63 -17.12 19.73 -1.38
N PHE A 64 -17.02 18.70 -0.56
CA PHE A 64 -17.91 18.51 0.60
C PHE A 64 -17.30 19.03 1.91
N LYS A 65 -16.20 19.80 1.83
CA LYS A 65 -15.62 20.46 3.00
C LYS A 65 -16.70 21.25 3.77
N GLY A 66 -16.70 21.12 5.10
CA GLY A 66 -17.75 21.66 5.96
C GLY A 66 -18.96 20.73 6.17
N HIS A 67 -19.07 19.63 5.43
CA HIS A 67 -20.19 18.68 5.53
C HIS A 67 -19.69 17.31 6.03
N LYS A 68 -19.33 17.22 7.31
CA LYS A 68 -18.68 16.03 7.93
C LYS A 68 -19.43 14.72 7.68
N VAL A 69 -20.76 14.71 7.75
CA VAL A 69 -21.58 13.50 7.49
C VAL A 69 -21.40 13.02 6.05
N ARG A 70 -21.41 13.92 5.07
CA ARG A 70 -21.19 13.57 3.66
C ARG A 70 -19.74 13.07 3.45
N LEU A 71 -18.77 13.74 4.07
CA LEU A 71 -17.38 13.29 4.01
C LEU A 71 -17.20 11.89 4.58
N PHE A 72 -17.85 11.58 5.70
CA PHE A 72 -17.82 10.26 6.30
C PHE A 72 -18.41 9.20 5.37
N ILE A 73 -19.64 9.40 4.90
CA ILE A 73 -20.36 8.42 4.07
C ILE A 73 -19.62 8.18 2.74
N TYR A 74 -19.32 9.26 2.02
CA TYR A 74 -18.64 9.12 0.73
C TYR A 74 -17.19 8.67 0.88
N GLY A 75 -16.53 9.04 1.97
CA GLY A 75 -15.18 8.58 2.30
C GLY A 75 -15.14 7.09 2.61
N ALA A 76 -16.10 6.59 3.38
CA ALA A 76 -16.22 5.16 3.67
C ALA A 76 -16.47 4.36 2.38
N ILE A 77 -17.40 4.79 1.54
CA ILE A 77 -17.72 4.12 0.26
C ILE A 77 -16.51 4.16 -0.68
N LEU A 78 -15.92 5.35 -0.89
CA LEU A 78 -14.84 5.55 -1.83
C LEU A 78 -13.56 4.82 -1.38
N GLY A 79 -13.22 4.93 -0.09
CA GLY A 79 -12.06 4.23 0.48
C GLY A 79 -12.20 2.72 0.36
N SER A 80 -13.37 2.16 0.71
CA SER A 80 -13.64 0.73 0.54
C SER A 80 -13.57 0.29 -0.92
N PHE A 81 -14.06 1.11 -1.85
CA PHE A 81 -13.98 0.82 -3.28
C PHE A 81 -12.51 0.76 -3.75
N ILE A 82 -11.71 1.75 -3.36
CA ILE A 82 -10.28 1.80 -3.68
C ILE A 82 -9.56 0.56 -3.11
N GLU A 83 -9.81 0.26 -1.84
CA GLU A 83 -9.21 -0.87 -1.13
C GLU A 83 -9.58 -2.21 -1.79
N TYR A 84 -10.85 -2.39 -2.16
CA TYR A 84 -11.32 -3.58 -2.86
C TYR A 84 -10.65 -3.74 -4.22
N ILE A 85 -10.61 -2.68 -5.04
CA ILE A 85 -10.01 -2.72 -6.38
C ILE A 85 -8.51 -2.99 -6.30
N LEU A 86 -7.79 -2.32 -5.39
CA LEU A 86 -6.36 -2.55 -5.22
C LEU A 86 -6.08 -3.98 -4.75
N SER A 87 -6.83 -4.51 -3.78
CA SER A 87 -6.70 -5.89 -3.34
C SER A 87 -6.96 -6.88 -4.48
N PHE A 88 -8.02 -6.64 -5.27
CA PHE A 88 -8.36 -7.47 -6.42
C PHE A 88 -7.25 -7.44 -7.49
N MET A 89 -6.77 -6.26 -7.85
CA MET A 89 -5.70 -6.11 -8.85
C MET A 89 -4.40 -6.77 -8.39
N LEU A 90 -3.99 -6.57 -7.15
CA LEU A 90 -2.78 -7.18 -6.60
C LEU A 90 -2.88 -8.71 -6.59
N GLU A 91 -4.03 -9.26 -6.20
CA GLU A 91 -4.23 -10.71 -6.24
C GLU A 91 -4.27 -11.24 -7.67
N ALA A 92 -4.96 -10.57 -8.60
CA ALA A 92 -4.99 -10.96 -10.01
C ALA A 92 -3.60 -10.94 -10.67
N MET A 93 -2.78 -9.93 -10.32
CA MET A 93 -1.42 -9.79 -10.87
C MET A 93 -0.41 -10.73 -10.23
N TYR A 94 -0.49 -10.91 -8.91
CA TYR A 94 0.54 -11.62 -8.14
C TYR A 94 0.07 -12.95 -7.56
N GLY A 95 -1.27 -13.26 -7.56
CA GLY A 95 -1.82 -14.39 -6.80
C GLY A 95 -1.44 -14.34 -5.32
N SER A 96 -1.37 -13.12 -4.78
CA SER A 96 -0.93 -12.87 -3.40
C SER A 96 -1.74 -11.74 -2.80
N ARG A 97 -2.03 -11.84 -1.49
CA ARG A 97 -2.74 -10.82 -0.72
C ARG A 97 -1.81 -10.15 0.29
N PHE A 98 -1.83 -8.83 0.32
CA PHE A 98 -1.09 -8.02 1.29
C PHE A 98 -1.83 -7.89 2.62
N TRP A 99 -3.17 -8.00 2.59
CA TRP A 99 -4.06 -8.02 3.77
C TRP A 99 -5.25 -8.94 3.50
N SER A 100 -5.88 -9.37 4.58
CA SER A 100 -7.12 -10.14 4.53
C SER A 100 -7.96 -9.85 5.78
N TYR A 101 -9.25 -9.70 5.57
CA TYR A 101 -10.24 -9.45 6.61
C TYR A 101 -11.12 -10.65 6.89
N SER A 102 -10.62 -11.88 6.66
CA SER A 102 -11.37 -13.13 6.85
C SER A 102 -11.98 -13.27 8.25
N ASN A 103 -11.36 -12.69 9.27
CA ASN A 103 -11.82 -12.74 10.66
C ASN A 103 -12.86 -11.65 11.03
N PHE A 104 -13.26 -10.80 10.08
CA PHE A 104 -14.24 -9.72 10.26
C PHE A 104 -15.45 -9.95 9.36
N MET A 105 -16.56 -9.21 9.62
CA MET A 105 -17.64 -9.08 8.64
C MET A 105 -17.07 -8.39 7.39
N ASN A 106 -16.87 -9.16 6.32
CA ASN A 106 -16.10 -8.75 5.15
C ASN A 106 -16.81 -9.05 3.83
N ILE A 107 -16.30 -8.46 2.75
CA ILE A 107 -16.65 -8.81 1.36
C ILE A 107 -15.40 -9.39 0.71
N ASN A 108 -15.43 -10.68 0.40
CA ASN A 108 -14.35 -11.46 -0.23
C ASN A 108 -12.98 -11.34 0.48
N GLY A 109 -12.96 -11.09 1.80
CA GLY A 109 -11.74 -10.87 2.57
C GLY A 109 -11.02 -9.54 2.26
N ARG A 110 -11.53 -8.72 1.33
CA ARG A 110 -10.83 -7.54 0.79
C ARG A 110 -11.13 -6.25 1.52
N ILE A 111 -12.38 -6.10 1.98
CA ILE A 111 -12.87 -4.95 2.75
C ILE A 111 -13.75 -5.44 3.89
N CYS A 112 -13.80 -4.67 4.98
CA CYS A 112 -14.72 -4.95 6.08
C CYS A 112 -15.33 -3.65 6.63
N LEU A 113 -16.45 -3.78 7.36
CA LEU A 113 -17.19 -2.64 7.89
C LEU A 113 -16.33 -1.75 8.80
N LEU A 114 -15.48 -2.35 9.63
CA LEU A 114 -14.58 -1.62 10.53
C LEU A 114 -13.65 -0.68 9.75
N TYR A 115 -12.93 -1.21 8.75
CA TYR A 115 -12.00 -0.40 7.96
C TYR A 115 -12.70 0.56 7.01
N SER A 116 -13.93 0.24 6.56
CA SER A 116 -14.79 1.20 5.85
C SER A 116 -15.09 2.43 6.72
N THR A 117 -15.39 2.23 8.01
CA THR A 117 -15.60 3.36 8.94
C THR A 117 -14.31 4.15 9.16
N PHE A 118 -13.14 3.50 9.20
CA PHE A 118 -11.84 4.19 9.25
C PHE A 118 -11.65 5.11 8.04
N TRP A 119 -11.93 4.66 6.83
CA TRP A 119 -11.86 5.50 5.63
C TRP A 119 -12.78 6.72 5.73
N GLY A 120 -13.98 6.55 6.30
CA GLY A 120 -14.91 7.65 6.57
C GLY A 120 -14.33 8.69 7.52
N VAL A 121 -13.77 8.24 8.66
CA VAL A 121 -13.12 9.12 9.65
C VAL A 121 -11.87 9.79 9.05
N LEU A 122 -11.03 9.02 8.38
CA LEU A 122 -9.82 9.55 7.72
C LEU A 122 -10.16 10.62 6.70
N SER A 123 -11.27 10.48 5.95
CA SER A 123 -11.72 11.49 4.99
C SER A 123 -12.09 12.82 5.65
N ILE A 124 -12.77 12.77 6.82
CA ILE A 124 -13.04 13.98 7.60
C ILE A 124 -11.74 14.61 8.09
N VAL A 125 -10.87 13.81 8.73
CA VAL A 125 -9.59 14.29 9.28
C VAL A 125 -8.73 14.91 8.19
N LEU A 126 -8.63 14.23 7.03
CA LEU A 126 -7.88 14.68 5.88
C LEU A 126 -8.36 16.04 5.36
N ILE A 127 -9.65 16.16 5.05
CA ILE A 127 -10.20 17.34 4.36
C ILE A 127 -10.38 18.52 5.32
N GLU A 128 -10.87 18.29 6.53
CA GLU A 128 -11.18 19.38 7.47
C GLU A 128 -9.93 19.91 8.19
N TYR A 129 -9.01 19.01 8.52
CA TYR A 129 -7.93 19.38 9.43
C TYR A 129 -6.54 19.32 8.81
N VAL A 130 -6.18 18.24 8.11
CA VAL A 130 -4.80 17.96 7.69
C VAL A 130 -4.43 18.69 6.41
N LYS A 131 -5.31 18.66 5.39
CA LYS A 131 -5.06 19.23 4.06
C LYS A 131 -4.47 20.63 4.09
N LYS A 132 -5.03 21.54 4.90
CA LYS A 132 -4.60 22.95 4.97
C LYS A 132 -3.13 23.12 5.37
N TYR A 133 -2.59 22.23 6.22
CA TYR A 133 -1.21 22.29 6.65
C TYR A 133 -0.27 21.75 5.58
N ILE A 134 -0.70 20.66 4.91
CA ILE A 134 0.07 20.08 3.81
C ILE A 134 0.09 21.02 2.61
N ASP A 135 -1.04 21.61 2.23
CA ASP A 135 -1.08 22.64 1.18
C ASP A 135 -0.10 23.78 1.48
N LYS A 136 -0.12 24.31 2.72
CA LYS A 136 0.79 25.36 3.15
C LYS A 136 2.27 24.98 3.07
N PHE A 137 2.57 23.70 3.32
CA PHE A 137 3.93 23.18 3.19
C PHE A 137 4.33 23.05 1.72
N VAL A 138 3.49 22.40 0.90
CA VAL A 138 3.74 22.12 -0.52
C VAL A 138 3.84 23.43 -1.33
N ASP A 139 2.99 24.42 -1.04
CA ASP A 139 2.98 25.71 -1.72
C ASP A 139 4.24 26.56 -1.45
N LYS A 140 5.08 26.21 -0.45
CA LYS A 140 6.39 26.85 -0.23
C LYS A 140 7.43 26.41 -1.26
N ILE A 141 7.27 25.25 -1.86
CA ILE A 141 8.20 24.70 -2.84
C ILE A 141 7.89 25.32 -4.21
N LYS A 142 8.74 26.23 -4.68
CA LYS A 142 8.51 27.07 -5.86
C LYS A 142 9.67 27.03 -6.86
N GLY A 143 9.43 27.56 -8.04
CA GLY A 143 10.45 27.76 -9.06
C GLY A 143 11.09 26.45 -9.53
N LYS A 144 12.40 26.46 -9.75
CA LYS A 144 13.17 25.29 -10.20
C LYS A 144 13.15 24.13 -9.20
N ALA A 145 13.16 24.43 -7.90
CA ALA A 145 13.10 23.43 -6.84
C ALA A 145 11.84 22.57 -6.95
N ARG A 146 10.69 23.17 -7.26
CA ARG A 146 9.43 22.47 -7.50
C ARG A 146 9.57 21.43 -8.60
N ILE A 147 10.08 21.83 -9.77
CA ILE A 147 10.19 20.93 -10.92
C ILE A 147 11.15 19.78 -10.62
N ILE A 148 12.31 20.10 -10.02
CA ILE A 148 13.33 19.10 -9.68
C ILE A 148 12.79 18.10 -8.68
N THR A 149 12.13 18.55 -7.61
CA THR A 149 11.60 17.65 -6.57
C THR A 149 10.45 16.80 -7.10
N ASP A 150 9.55 17.35 -7.92
CA ASP A 150 8.44 16.58 -8.50
C ASP A 150 8.97 15.46 -9.41
N ILE A 151 9.93 15.78 -10.30
CA ILE A 151 10.55 14.78 -11.19
C ILE A 151 11.28 13.72 -10.37
N ALA A 152 12.08 14.14 -9.37
CA ALA A 152 12.81 13.22 -8.52
C ALA A 152 11.88 12.25 -7.77
N LEU A 153 10.77 12.76 -7.22
CA LEU A 153 9.78 11.93 -6.53
C LEU A 153 9.07 10.95 -7.49
N ILE A 154 8.69 11.41 -8.68
CA ILE A 154 8.07 10.55 -9.68
C ILE A 154 9.02 9.42 -10.09
N ILE A 155 10.29 9.75 -10.37
CA ILE A 155 11.31 8.74 -10.71
C ILE A 155 11.50 7.78 -9.53
N PHE A 156 11.67 8.32 -8.32
CA PHE A 156 11.87 7.51 -7.11
C PHE A 156 10.72 6.50 -6.90
N PHE A 157 9.47 6.95 -6.92
CA PHE A 157 8.31 6.06 -6.78
C PHE A 157 8.20 5.05 -7.92
N SER A 158 8.50 5.47 -9.15
CA SER A 158 8.49 4.55 -10.30
C SER A 158 9.51 3.43 -10.13
N VAL A 159 10.74 3.78 -9.75
CA VAL A 159 11.80 2.80 -9.48
C VAL A 159 11.43 1.89 -8.31
N ASP A 160 10.93 2.45 -7.21
CA ASP A 160 10.56 1.67 -6.02
C ASP A 160 9.40 0.69 -6.32
N ILE A 161 8.41 1.12 -7.09
CA ILE A 161 7.33 0.23 -7.55
C ILE A 161 7.90 -0.91 -8.41
N LEU A 162 8.77 -0.63 -9.37
CA LEU A 162 9.38 -1.67 -10.21
C LEU A 162 10.21 -2.66 -9.39
N LEU A 163 11.02 -2.16 -8.45
CA LEU A 163 11.80 -3.01 -7.54
C LEU A 163 10.89 -3.85 -6.64
N THR A 164 9.80 -3.27 -6.15
CA THR A 164 8.82 -3.97 -5.30
C THR A 164 8.13 -5.09 -6.08
N VAL A 165 7.69 -4.80 -7.31
CA VAL A 165 7.10 -5.78 -8.21
C VAL A 165 8.06 -6.95 -8.45
N TRP A 166 9.31 -6.65 -8.77
CA TRP A 166 10.34 -7.66 -9.00
C TRP A 166 10.63 -8.48 -7.75
N GLY A 167 10.87 -7.81 -6.60
CA GLY A 167 11.15 -8.49 -5.33
C GLY A 167 10.03 -9.41 -4.87
N ILE A 168 8.77 -8.95 -4.96
CA ILE A 168 7.59 -9.79 -4.63
C ILE A 168 7.48 -10.98 -5.58
N SER A 169 7.74 -10.79 -6.87
CA SER A 169 7.68 -11.86 -7.85
C SER A 169 8.72 -12.97 -7.55
N VAL A 170 9.94 -12.58 -7.20
CA VAL A 170 11.02 -13.50 -6.80
C VAL A 170 10.67 -14.23 -5.50
N TYR A 171 10.23 -13.48 -4.47
CA TYR A 171 9.88 -14.03 -3.17
C TYR A 171 8.72 -15.04 -3.25
N LYS A 172 7.69 -14.69 -4.03
CA LYS A 172 6.55 -15.58 -4.30
C LYS A 172 6.95 -16.83 -5.09
N ALA A 173 7.84 -16.70 -6.09
CA ALA A 173 8.31 -17.85 -6.87
C ALA A 173 8.96 -18.88 -5.95
N ARG A 174 9.88 -18.45 -5.07
CA ARG A 174 10.50 -19.31 -4.07
C ARG A 174 9.48 -19.95 -3.13
N ALA A 175 8.50 -19.18 -2.64
CA ALA A 175 7.45 -19.73 -1.78
C ALA A 175 6.62 -20.79 -2.50
N LYS A 176 6.31 -20.62 -3.79
CA LYS A 176 5.60 -21.63 -4.59
C LYS A 176 6.41 -22.89 -4.80
N ASP A 177 7.72 -22.76 -5.05
CA ASP A 177 8.61 -23.90 -5.21
C ASP A 177 8.65 -24.74 -3.93
N VAL A 178 8.77 -24.11 -2.77
CA VAL A 178 8.72 -24.80 -1.46
C VAL A 178 7.35 -25.41 -1.19
N TYR A 179 6.26 -24.69 -1.48
CA TYR A 179 4.89 -25.14 -1.22
C TYR A 179 4.52 -26.38 -2.05
N ASN A 180 4.96 -26.42 -3.31
CA ASN A 180 4.67 -27.51 -4.24
C ASN A 180 5.71 -28.65 -4.20
N ASP A 181 6.70 -28.58 -3.29
CA ASP A 181 7.83 -29.54 -3.21
C ASP A 181 8.55 -29.74 -4.56
N VAL A 182 8.62 -28.67 -5.35
CA VAL A 182 9.26 -28.67 -6.66
C VAL A 182 10.74 -28.47 -6.49
N LYS A 183 11.56 -29.49 -6.77
CA LYS A 183 12.99 -29.32 -6.91
C LYS A 183 13.28 -28.61 -8.22
N VAL A 184 13.59 -27.31 -8.16
CA VAL A 184 13.93 -26.53 -9.34
C VAL A 184 15.30 -26.96 -9.85
N PHE A 185 15.31 -27.84 -10.85
CA PHE A 185 16.53 -28.26 -11.59
C PHE A 185 16.85 -27.33 -12.77
N GLU A 186 16.02 -26.31 -13.04
CA GLU A 186 16.26 -25.39 -14.14
C GLU A 186 17.35 -24.39 -13.81
N GLU A 187 18.28 -24.16 -14.76
CA GLU A 187 19.30 -23.12 -14.64
C GLU A 187 18.64 -21.74 -14.61
N LYS A 188 18.75 -21.07 -13.45
CA LYS A 188 18.25 -19.70 -13.27
C LYS A 188 19.02 -18.75 -14.21
N ASN A 189 18.29 -17.90 -14.89
CA ASN A 189 18.88 -16.82 -15.69
C ASN A 189 19.53 -15.74 -14.80
N ILE A 190 20.30 -14.82 -15.38
CA ILE A 190 21.03 -13.77 -14.67
C ILE A 190 20.09 -12.90 -13.82
N ILE A 191 18.91 -12.57 -14.34
CA ILE A 191 17.93 -11.73 -13.64
C ILE A 191 17.37 -12.45 -12.40
N GLN A 192 17.10 -13.75 -12.52
CA GLN A 192 16.64 -14.56 -11.39
C GLN A 192 17.74 -14.69 -10.31
N LYS A 193 18.99 -14.96 -10.72
CA LYS A 193 20.12 -15.02 -9.78
C LYS A 193 20.35 -13.69 -9.07
N ALA A 194 20.27 -12.56 -9.79
CA ALA A 194 20.37 -11.24 -9.19
C ALA A 194 19.20 -10.95 -8.23
N GLY A 195 17.98 -11.33 -8.61
CA GLY A 195 16.80 -11.20 -7.76
C GLY A 195 16.93 -11.99 -6.45
N ASP A 196 17.39 -13.24 -6.53
CA ASP A 196 17.62 -14.09 -5.35
C ASP A 196 18.69 -13.51 -4.41
N ALA A 197 19.73 -12.89 -4.96
CA ALA A 197 20.80 -12.28 -4.17
C ALA A 197 20.36 -10.98 -3.48
N ILE A 198 19.51 -10.18 -4.14
CA ILE A 198 19.05 -8.88 -3.63
C ILE A 198 17.86 -9.05 -2.68
N PHE A 199 16.88 -9.84 -3.07
CA PHE A 199 15.61 -10.03 -2.36
C PHE A 199 15.61 -11.35 -1.59
N THR A 200 16.50 -11.46 -0.61
CA THR A 200 16.58 -12.65 0.23
C THR A 200 15.31 -12.85 1.07
N ASP A 201 15.05 -14.07 1.50
CA ASP A 201 13.86 -14.40 2.29
C ASP A 201 13.83 -13.64 3.63
N ASP A 202 14.98 -13.44 4.25
CA ASP A 202 15.12 -12.66 5.48
C ASP A 202 14.73 -11.18 5.26
N ILE A 203 15.17 -10.57 4.17
CA ILE A 203 14.80 -9.19 3.82
C ILE A 203 13.31 -9.09 3.49
N MET A 204 12.81 -9.97 2.63
CA MET A 204 11.43 -9.91 2.15
C MET A 204 10.40 -10.21 3.24
N SER A 205 10.68 -11.18 4.12
CA SER A 205 9.81 -11.50 5.26
C SER A 205 9.73 -10.36 6.28
N LYS A 206 10.82 -9.59 6.48
CA LYS A 206 10.84 -8.41 7.34
C LYS A 206 10.09 -7.21 6.74
N ILE A 207 10.20 -7.02 5.41
CA ILE A 207 9.50 -5.92 4.72
C ILE A 207 8.02 -6.23 4.56
N PHE A 208 7.66 -7.45 4.14
CA PHE A 208 6.31 -7.90 3.85
C PHE A 208 5.88 -9.08 4.74
N PRO A 209 5.86 -8.93 6.08
CA PRO A 209 5.54 -10.03 6.99
C PRO A 209 4.12 -10.58 6.84
N ASN A 210 3.23 -9.78 6.24
CA ASN A 210 1.81 -10.08 6.08
C ASN A 210 1.44 -10.57 4.67
N LEU A 211 2.44 -10.77 3.79
CA LEU A 211 2.19 -11.24 2.43
C LEU A 211 1.75 -12.71 2.45
N ARG A 212 0.64 -13.00 1.76
CA ARG A 212 0.05 -14.34 1.68
C ARG A 212 0.02 -14.84 0.25
N LEU A 213 0.35 -16.10 0.06
CA LEU A 213 0.08 -16.84 -1.16
C LEU A 213 -1.39 -17.27 -1.14
N VAL A 214 -2.07 -17.14 -2.28
CA VAL A 214 -3.40 -17.70 -2.50
C VAL A 214 -3.23 -18.94 -3.36
N ASP A 215 -3.62 -20.11 -2.86
CA ASP A 215 -3.58 -21.36 -3.61
C ASP A 215 -4.76 -21.49 -4.59
N GLU A 216 -4.77 -22.55 -5.39
CA GLU A 216 -5.82 -22.81 -6.39
C GLU A 216 -7.21 -23.02 -5.76
N SER A 217 -7.25 -23.41 -4.49
CA SER A 217 -8.48 -23.60 -3.72
C SER A 217 -8.95 -22.31 -3.02
N GLY A 218 -8.17 -21.22 -3.15
CA GLY A 218 -8.45 -19.92 -2.52
C GLY A 218 -8.00 -19.83 -1.06
N ASN A 219 -7.23 -20.80 -0.54
CA ASN A 219 -6.67 -20.71 0.81
C ASN A 219 -5.53 -19.69 0.86
N GLU A 220 -5.49 -18.93 1.95
CA GLU A 220 -4.46 -17.92 2.20
C GLU A 220 -3.39 -18.49 3.13
N ILE A 221 -2.15 -18.56 2.67
CA ILE A 221 -1.02 -19.07 3.43
C ILE A 221 0.06 -18.01 3.52
N TRP A 222 0.57 -17.74 4.73
CA TRP A 222 1.63 -16.77 4.93
C TRP A 222 2.92 -17.23 4.24
N ILE A 223 3.48 -16.39 3.37
CA ILE A 223 4.71 -16.74 2.64
C ILE A 223 5.87 -17.00 3.61
N LYS A 224 5.97 -16.21 4.69
CA LYS A 224 6.99 -16.43 5.73
C LYS A 224 6.91 -17.83 6.37
N ASP A 225 5.72 -18.40 6.51
CA ASP A 225 5.53 -19.72 7.13
C ASP A 225 5.82 -20.85 6.15
N ILE A 226 5.66 -20.62 4.85
CA ILE A 226 6.05 -21.57 3.80
C ILE A 226 7.57 -21.72 3.75
N ILE A 227 8.29 -20.60 3.77
CA ILE A 227 9.74 -20.56 3.56
C ILE A 227 10.53 -21.01 4.80
N ASN A 228 9.96 -20.87 6.00
CA ASN A 228 10.58 -21.29 7.26
C ASN A 228 10.30 -22.75 7.65
N LYS A 229 9.65 -23.53 6.77
CA LYS A 229 9.51 -24.98 6.92
C LYS A 229 10.76 -25.73 6.48
#